data_3b8d23972228fcc9f31060457dea4181
#
_entry.id   3b8d23972228fcc9f31060457dea4181
#
_cell.length_a   1.000
_cell.length_b   1.000
_cell.length_c   1.000
_cell.angle_alpha   90.00
_cell.angle_beta   90.00
_cell.angle_gamma   90.00
#
_symmetry.space_group_name_H-M   'P 1'
#
loop_
_entity.id
_entity.type
_entity.pdbx_description
1 polymer ?
#
loop_
_entity_poly.entity_id
_entity_poly.type
_entity_poly.pdbx_seq_one_letter_code
_entity_poly.pdbx_strand_id
1 'polypeptide(L)'
;LETMWNPVQRAMDSMQRLDTDGDGLPDSETTRNTYDAWNFSGTPAYICVLWLSALKAGVKLAEVIGDEGRRDSWQKLLEKGMDSLEKRLWNGKYYNLWRRDDENGTFTDGSLMTDQIDGEWFLRMSGLDGNLDDDRVRTVLSTIFAGNYTPETGLVNATCPPSRTVSLDTYENCQAEAGWTGIGYIIAALAMNVGMREEADTIVRTIHENQMRFGQFWEHWECGYRYTRPLSSWTTLISAEGLAVDADRKKLTLNPTEDELTAPLCTPEFIGSVKFSGGRCDIATVEGSLDGWEIETAGEVYVDGKKK
;
A
#
# COMPACT_ATOMS: atom_id res chain seq x y z
N LEU A 1 -21.79 -9.24 3.45
CA LEU A 1 -20.65 -10.04 2.96
C LEU A 1 -21.12 -11.18 2.08
N GLU A 2 -22.14 -11.95 2.46
CA GLU A 2 -22.69 -13.10 1.70
C GLU A 2 -23.02 -12.74 0.24
N THR A 3 -23.67 -11.59 0.00
CA THR A 3 -24.02 -11.13 -1.35
C THR A 3 -22.81 -10.84 -2.23
N MET A 4 -21.66 -10.51 -1.63
CA MET A 4 -20.41 -10.21 -2.33
C MET A 4 -19.48 -11.42 -2.47
N TRP A 5 -19.77 -12.52 -1.78
CA TRP A 5 -18.87 -13.67 -1.76
C TRP A 5 -18.63 -14.28 -3.16
N ASN A 6 -19.69 -14.52 -3.92
CA ASN A 6 -19.56 -15.03 -5.29
C ASN A 6 -18.77 -14.07 -6.23
N PRO A 7 -19.03 -12.74 -6.27
CA PRO A 7 -18.14 -11.79 -6.96
C PRO A 7 -16.68 -11.90 -6.54
N VAL A 8 -16.37 -11.98 -5.24
CA VAL A 8 -15.01 -12.14 -4.74
C VAL A 8 -14.36 -13.41 -5.27
N GLN A 9 -15.01 -14.56 -5.14
CA GLN A 9 -14.48 -15.83 -5.66
C GLN A 9 -14.18 -15.73 -7.17
N ARG A 10 -15.09 -15.17 -7.97
CA ARG A 10 -14.89 -15.00 -9.41
C ARG A 10 -13.71 -14.10 -9.75
N ALA A 11 -13.50 -13.03 -9.00
CA ALA A 11 -12.34 -12.15 -9.17
C ALA A 11 -11.04 -12.89 -8.86
N MET A 12 -10.99 -13.59 -7.73
CA MET A 12 -9.83 -14.40 -7.32
C MET A 12 -9.52 -15.51 -8.35
N ASP A 13 -10.54 -16.26 -8.78
CA ASP A 13 -10.39 -17.29 -9.82
C ASP A 13 -9.91 -16.68 -11.16
N SER A 14 -10.28 -15.43 -11.46
CA SER A 14 -9.83 -14.72 -12.64
C SER A 14 -8.35 -14.38 -12.58
N MET A 15 -7.88 -13.89 -11.45
CA MET A 15 -6.46 -13.60 -11.25
C MET A 15 -5.62 -14.87 -11.22
N GLN A 16 -6.08 -15.93 -10.55
CA GLN A 16 -5.37 -17.20 -10.51
C GLN A 16 -5.13 -17.80 -11.89
N ARG A 17 -6.02 -17.57 -12.87
CA ARG A 17 -5.81 -18.05 -14.26
C ARG A 17 -4.65 -17.35 -14.97
N LEU A 18 -4.12 -16.27 -14.45
CA LEU A 18 -2.93 -15.60 -14.99
C LEU A 18 -1.62 -16.26 -14.53
N ASP A 19 -1.66 -17.13 -13.55
CA ASP A 19 -0.55 -18.01 -13.17
C ASP A 19 -0.42 -19.12 -14.19
N THR A 20 0.42 -18.91 -15.20
CA THR A 20 0.52 -19.82 -16.38
C THR A 20 1.55 -20.92 -16.20
N ASP A 21 2.54 -20.73 -15.33
CA ASP A 21 3.58 -21.72 -15.02
C ASP A 21 3.34 -22.45 -13.68
N GLY A 22 2.29 -22.04 -12.98
CA GLY A 22 1.86 -22.70 -11.76
C GLY A 22 2.71 -22.34 -10.54
N ASP A 23 3.42 -21.23 -10.54
CA ASP A 23 4.30 -20.81 -9.42
C ASP A 23 3.58 -20.07 -8.29
N GLY A 24 2.29 -19.77 -8.49
CA GLY A 24 1.43 -19.06 -7.51
C GLY A 24 1.39 -17.55 -7.75
N LEU A 25 2.07 -17.03 -8.76
CA LEU A 25 2.11 -15.62 -9.12
C LEU A 25 1.47 -15.40 -10.50
N PRO A 26 0.77 -14.27 -10.72
CA PRO A 26 0.24 -13.95 -12.04
C PRO A 26 1.35 -13.54 -12.99
N ASP A 27 1.31 -14.12 -14.20
CA ASP A 27 2.10 -13.65 -15.33
C ASP A 27 1.35 -12.56 -16.09
N SER A 28 2.08 -11.57 -16.56
CA SER A 28 1.49 -10.47 -17.31
C SER A 28 2.43 -9.97 -18.41
N GLU A 29 1.94 -10.00 -19.62
CA GLU A 29 2.56 -9.32 -20.78
C GLU A 29 1.74 -8.09 -21.18
N THR A 30 0.93 -7.55 -20.27
CA THR A 30 -0.06 -6.57 -20.63
C THR A 30 0.06 -5.32 -19.77
N THR A 31 -0.34 -4.20 -20.37
CA THR A 31 -0.53 -2.90 -19.71
C THR A 31 -1.90 -2.80 -18.97
N ARG A 32 -2.49 -3.94 -18.58
CA ARG A 32 -3.81 -4.00 -17.91
C ARG A 32 -3.72 -3.72 -16.42
N ASN A 33 -3.10 -2.61 -16.08
CA ASN A 33 -2.98 -2.09 -14.73
C ASN A 33 -2.97 -0.56 -14.79
N THR A 34 -2.70 0.12 -13.67
CA THR A 34 -2.66 1.58 -13.64
C THR A 34 -1.55 2.18 -14.51
N TYR A 35 -0.50 1.41 -14.81
CA TYR A 35 0.57 1.77 -15.74
C TYR A 35 0.24 1.26 -17.14
N ASP A 36 -0.81 1.79 -17.73
CA ASP A 36 -1.40 1.31 -18.98
C ASP A 36 -0.56 1.59 -20.24
N ALA A 37 0.51 2.38 -20.10
CA ALA A 37 1.50 2.63 -21.14
C ALA A 37 2.89 2.07 -20.81
N TRP A 38 3.06 1.39 -19.66
CA TRP A 38 4.33 0.79 -19.25
C TRP A 38 4.25 -0.73 -19.32
N ASN A 39 4.99 -1.33 -20.26
CA ASN A 39 4.97 -2.76 -20.48
C ASN A 39 5.71 -3.52 -19.41
N PHE A 40 4.96 -4.35 -18.68
CA PHE A 40 5.49 -5.40 -17.82
C PHE A 40 5.55 -6.71 -18.61
N SER A 41 6.43 -7.61 -18.22
CA SER A 41 6.60 -8.90 -18.91
C SER A 41 6.81 -10.04 -17.92
N GLY A 42 6.19 -11.17 -18.15
CA GLY A 42 6.28 -12.35 -17.30
C GLY A 42 5.69 -12.06 -15.90
N THR A 43 6.48 -12.16 -14.85
CA THR A 43 6.06 -12.04 -13.44
C THR A 43 6.42 -10.65 -12.89
N PRO A 44 5.51 -9.65 -12.88
CA PRO A 44 5.80 -8.30 -12.41
C PRO A 44 5.57 -8.14 -10.90
N ALA A 45 6.54 -7.59 -10.17
CA ALA A 45 6.51 -7.43 -8.71
C ALA A 45 5.25 -6.72 -8.21
N TYR A 46 4.91 -5.58 -8.80
CA TYR A 46 3.74 -4.78 -8.43
C TYR A 46 2.44 -5.59 -8.42
N ILE A 47 2.17 -6.30 -9.52
CA ILE A 47 0.95 -7.11 -9.67
C ILE A 47 1.00 -8.32 -8.72
N CYS A 48 2.16 -8.94 -8.56
CA CYS A 48 2.34 -10.10 -7.68
C CYS A 48 2.11 -9.75 -6.21
N VAL A 49 2.65 -8.64 -5.73
CA VAL A 49 2.45 -8.21 -4.33
C VAL A 49 0.98 -7.83 -4.08
N LEU A 50 0.31 -7.17 -5.02
CA LEU A 50 -1.14 -6.91 -4.93
C LEU A 50 -1.94 -8.22 -4.91
N TRP A 51 -1.58 -9.21 -5.73
CA TRP A 51 -2.22 -10.52 -5.75
C TRP A 51 -2.06 -11.27 -4.42
N LEU A 52 -0.85 -11.33 -3.87
CA LEU A 52 -0.57 -11.98 -2.59
C LEU A 52 -1.34 -11.31 -1.45
N SER A 53 -1.49 -10.00 -1.49
CA SER A 53 -2.30 -9.27 -0.53
C SER A 53 -3.80 -9.56 -0.69
N ALA A 54 -4.28 -9.70 -1.93
CA ALA A 54 -5.65 -10.12 -2.20
C ALA A 54 -5.89 -11.56 -1.70
N LEU A 55 -4.92 -12.47 -1.85
CA LEU A 55 -5.01 -13.84 -1.30
C LEU A 55 -5.14 -13.82 0.21
N LYS A 56 -4.31 -13.04 0.92
CA LYS A 56 -4.39 -12.92 2.38
C LYS A 56 -5.75 -12.37 2.84
N ALA A 57 -6.23 -11.32 2.20
CA ALA A 57 -7.55 -10.77 2.48
C ALA A 57 -8.66 -11.78 2.15
N GLY A 58 -8.51 -12.53 1.05
CA GLY A 58 -9.43 -13.60 0.64
C GLY A 58 -9.50 -14.73 1.66
N VAL A 59 -8.36 -15.17 2.19
CA VAL A 59 -8.28 -16.15 3.29
C VAL A 59 -9.10 -15.67 4.49
N LYS A 60 -8.91 -14.41 4.89
CA LYS A 60 -9.63 -13.80 6.00
C LYS A 60 -11.13 -13.72 5.75
N LEU A 61 -11.55 -13.35 4.55
CA LEU A 61 -12.95 -13.32 4.15
C LEU A 61 -13.56 -14.73 4.16
N ALA A 62 -12.83 -15.76 3.69
CA ALA A 62 -13.26 -17.15 3.70
C ALA A 62 -13.47 -17.67 5.13
N GLU A 63 -12.59 -17.28 6.08
CA GLU A 63 -12.77 -17.59 7.50
C GLU A 63 -14.08 -17.00 8.06
N VAL A 64 -14.37 -15.73 7.77
CA VAL A 64 -15.58 -15.04 8.26
C VAL A 64 -16.85 -15.66 7.67
N ILE A 65 -16.81 -16.09 6.40
CA ILE A 65 -17.95 -16.74 5.72
C ILE A 65 -18.11 -18.22 6.14
N GLY A 66 -17.03 -18.86 6.62
CA GLY A 66 -16.99 -20.28 6.92
C GLY A 66 -16.72 -21.17 5.71
N ASP A 67 -16.13 -20.64 4.63
CA ASP A 67 -15.73 -21.40 3.44
C ASP A 67 -14.31 -21.96 3.61
N GLU A 68 -14.21 -23.08 4.36
CA GLU A 68 -12.93 -23.73 4.66
C GLU A 68 -12.19 -24.17 3.39
N GLY A 69 -12.90 -24.60 2.36
CA GLY A 69 -12.31 -25.05 1.11
C GLY A 69 -11.56 -23.93 0.39
N ARG A 70 -12.15 -22.74 0.29
CA ARG A 70 -11.51 -21.55 -0.28
C ARG A 70 -10.39 -21.05 0.62
N ARG A 71 -10.60 -20.99 1.93
CA ARG A 71 -9.55 -20.61 2.89
C ARG A 71 -8.28 -21.43 2.69
N ASP A 72 -8.38 -22.76 2.72
CA ASP A 72 -7.24 -23.66 2.63
C ASP A 72 -6.56 -23.62 1.25
N SER A 73 -7.35 -23.46 0.19
CA SER A 73 -6.84 -23.34 -1.17
C SER A 73 -6.05 -22.04 -1.35
N TRP A 74 -6.61 -20.90 -0.94
CA TRP A 74 -5.96 -19.60 -1.07
C TRP A 74 -4.76 -19.45 -0.13
N GLN A 75 -4.81 -20.06 1.08
CA GLN A 75 -3.67 -20.09 1.99
C GLN A 75 -2.46 -20.81 1.36
N LYS A 76 -2.66 -21.97 0.77
CA LYS A 76 -1.60 -22.71 0.08
C LYS A 76 -1.04 -21.93 -1.12
N LEU A 77 -1.91 -21.25 -1.84
CA LEU A 77 -1.51 -20.43 -2.99
C LEU A 77 -0.70 -19.20 -2.53
N LEU A 78 -1.11 -18.56 -1.43
CA LEU A 78 -0.37 -17.47 -0.80
C LEU A 78 1.05 -17.91 -0.39
N GLU A 79 1.16 -19.03 0.32
CA GLU A 79 2.46 -19.56 0.76
C GLU A 79 3.39 -19.86 -0.42
N LYS A 80 2.83 -20.48 -1.46
CA LYS A 80 3.58 -20.79 -2.69
C LYS A 80 4.03 -19.51 -3.41
N GLY A 81 3.12 -18.56 -3.59
CA GLY A 81 3.40 -17.31 -4.28
C GLY A 81 4.43 -16.46 -3.52
N MET A 82 4.39 -16.45 -2.17
CA MET A 82 5.40 -15.77 -1.36
C MET A 82 6.80 -16.38 -1.55
N ASP A 83 6.91 -17.70 -1.57
CA ASP A 83 8.18 -18.39 -1.85
C ASP A 83 8.71 -18.08 -3.26
N SER A 84 7.81 -18.03 -4.24
CA SER A 84 8.13 -17.68 -5.63
C SER A 84 8.56 -16.21 -5.77
N LEU A 85 7.87 -15.28 -5.09
CA LEU A 85 8.23 -13.86 -5.08
C LEU A 85 9.68 -13.65 -4.61
N GLU A 86 10.05 -14.32 -3.50
CA GLU A 86 11.41 -14.25 -2.97
C GLU A 86 12.44 -14.82 -3.93
N LYS A 87 12.19 -15.97 -4.52
CA LYS A 87 13.14 -16.66 -5.38
C LYS A 87 13.32 -16.01 -6.75
N ARG A 88 12.25 -15.40 -7.27
CA ARG A 88 12.24 -14.90 -8.64
C ARG A 88 12.58 -13.42 -8.74
N LEU A 89 12.11 -12.61 -7.79
CA LEU A 89 12.13 -11.14 -7.92
C LEU A 89 13.02 -10.44 -6.91
N TRP A 90 13.25 -11.02 -5.73
CA TRP A 90 14.10 -10.37 -4.72
C TRP A 90 15.56 -10.33 -5.13
N ASN A 91 16.19 -9.15 -5.13
CA ASN A 91 17.59 -8.97 -5.52
C ASN A 91 18.53 -8.64 -4.36
N GLY A 92 18.04 -8.75 -3.11
CA GLY A 92 18.78 -8.42 -1.90
C GLY A 92 18.50 -7.04 -1.30
N LYS A 93 17.81 -6.14 -2.05
CA LYS A 93 17.45 -4.79 -1.63
C LYS A 93 16.02 -4.40 -1.94
N TYR A 94 15.50 -4.84 -3.07
CA TYR A 94 14.15 -4.57 -3.56
C TYR A 94 13.71 -5.67 -4.52
N TYR A 95 12.46 -5.65 -4.96
CA TYR A 95 11.96 -6.57 -5.96
C TYR A 95 12.18 -5.98 -7.36
N ASN A 96 12.83 -6.76 -8.23
CA ASN A 96 12.98 -6.39 -9.65
C ASN A 96 11.60 -6.12 -10.26
N LEU A 97 11.52 -5.19 -11.19
CA LEU A 97 10.26 -4.78 -11.82
C LEU A 97 9.48 -5.97 -12.36
N TRP A 98 10.17 -6.84 -13.11
CA TRP A 98 9.61 -8.10 -13.58
C TRP A 98 10.70 -9.12 -13.95
N ARG A 99 10.31 -10.38 -14.04
CA ARG A 99 11.12 -11.48 -14.55
C ARG A 99 10.29 -12.33 -15.49
N ARG A 100 10.89 -12.71 -16.63
CA ARG A 100 10.34 -13.66 -17.60
C ARG A 100 11.33 -14.78 -17.86
N ASP A 101 10.85 -16.00 -17.77
CA ASP A 101 11.56 -17.19 -18.17
C ASP A 101 10.86 -17.76 -19.44
N ASP A 102 11.61 -17.94 -20.54
CA ASP A 102 11.10 -18.50 -21.78
C ASP A 102 12.15 -19.40 -22.46
N GLU A 103 11.84 -19.92 -23.64
CA GLU A 103 12.73 -20.79 -24.40
C GLU A 103 14.10 -20.16 -24.74
N ASN A 104 14.20 -18.84 -24.74
CA ASN A 104 15.41 -18.09 -25.03
C ASN A 104 16.22 -17.76 -23.77
N GLY A 105 15.71 -18.06 -22.58
CA GLY A 105 16.39 -17.87 -21.30
C GLY A 105 15.60 -17.06 -20.28
N THR A 106 16.33 -16.56 -19.27
CA THR A 106 15.80 -15.70 -18.21
C THR A 106 16.09 -14.24 -18.52
N PHE A 107 15.04 -13.42 -18.52
CA PHE A 107 15.11 -11.98 -18.67
C PHE A 107 14.60 -11.30 -17.41
N THR A 108 15.29 -10.26 -16.97
CA THR A 108 14.92 -9.52 -15.76
C THR A 108 15.03 -8.03 -16.01
N ASP A 109 14.01 -7.28 -15.63
CA ASP A 109 14.08 -5.83 -15.54
C ASP A 109 14.34 -5.42 -14.09
N GLY A 110 15.50 -4.88 -13.83
CA GLY A 110 15.95 -4.44 -12.51
C GLY A 110 15.59 -2.99 -12.19
N SER A 111 14.63 -2.38 -12.89
CA SER A 111 14.14 -1.04 -12.54
C SER A 111 13.59 -1.03 -11.12
N LEU A 112 13.90 0.03 -10.37
CA LEU A 112 13.41 0.25 -9.01
C LEU A 112 12.06 0.95 -9.10
N MET A 113 10.98 0.18 -8.97
CA MET A 113 9.62 0.71 -8.96
C MET A 113 9.23 1.20 -7.57
N THR A 114 8.60 2.36 -7.48
CA THR A 114 8.24 2.98 -6.19
C THR A 114 7.12 2.24 -5.49
N ASP A 115 6.09 1.85 -6.19
CA ASP A 115 4.91 1.18 -5.63
C ASP A 115 4.94 -0.35 -5.74
N GLN A 116 6.14 -0.93 -5.85
CA GLN A 116 6.34 -2.38 -5.96
C GLN A 116 5.73 -3.20 -4.81
N ILE A 117 5.50 -2.57 -3.65
CA ILE A 117 4.91 -3.20 -2.46
C ILE A 117 3.59 -2.58 -2.00
N ASP A 118 2.83 -1.97 -2.89
CA ASP A 118 1.53 -1.35 -2.57
C ASP A 118 0.53 -2.32 -1.95
N GLY A 119 0.64 -3.62 -2.24
CA GLY A 119 -0.17 -4.64 -1.58
C GLY A 119 -0.02 -4.64 -0.06
N GLU A 120 1.16 -4.33 0.47
CA GLU A 120 1.40 -4.19 1.91
C GLU A 120 0.62 -3.02 2.51
N TRP A 121 0.53 -1.92 1.76
CA TRP A 121 -0.28 -0.78 2.17
C TRP A 121 -1.77 -1.15 2.26
N PHE A 122 -2.32 -1.85 1.27
CA PHE A 122 -3.72 -2.31 1.31
C PHE A 122 -4.02 -3.19 2.52
N LEU A 123 -3.14 -4.12 2.87
CA LEU A 123 -3.31 -4.97 4.04
C LEU A 123 -3.33 -4.14 5.33
N ARG A 124 -2.33 -3.29 5.52
CA ARG A 124 -2.21 -2.47 6.74
C ARG A 124 -3.38 -1.48 6.89
N MET A 125 -3.82 -0.84 5.81
CA MET A 125 -5.00 0.03 5.82
C MET A 125 -6.31 -0.72 6.10
N SER A 126 -6.35 -2.02 5.81
CA SER A 126 -7.49 -2.90 6.14
C SER A 126 -7.41 -3.49 7.55
N GLY A 127 -6.43 -3.11 8.37
CA GLY A 127 -6.19 -3.66 9.69
C GLY A 127 -5.68 -5.11 9.68
N LEU A 128 -5.11 -5.56 8.57
CA LEU A 128 -4.46 -6.87 8.45
C LEU A 128 -2.94 -6.71 8.57
N ASP A 129 -2.31 -7.76 9.12
CA ASP A 129 -0.85 -7.83 9.10
C ASP A 129 -0.32 -7.91 7.67
N GLY A 130 0.83 -7.31 7.38
CA GLY A 130 1.50 -7.43 6.10
C GLY A 130 1.90 -8.88 5.76
N ASN A 131 2.18 -9.15 4.49
CA ASN A 131 2.81 -10.39 4.05
C ASN A 131 4.33 -10.36 4.25
N LEU A 132 4.92 -9.16 4.21
CA LEU A 132 6.32 -8.90 4.44
C LEU A 132 6.54 -8.44 5.89
N ASP A 133 7.63 -8.87 6.51
CA ASP A 133 8.04 -8.33 7.80
C ASP A 133 8.49 -6.86 7.68
N ASP A 134 8.48 -6.15 8.81
CA ASP A 134 8.80 -4.72 8.82
C ASP A 134 10.24 -4.42 8.40
N ASP A 135 11.20 -5.31 8.64
CA ASP A 135 12.58 -5.11 8.21
C ASP A 135 12.72 -5.23 6.70
N ARG A 136 11.96 -6.12 6.06
CA ARG A 136 11.87 -6.20 4.61
C ARG A 136 11.23 -4.95 4.03
N VAL A 137 10.11 -4.50 4.59
CA VAL A 137 9.44 -3.26 4.16
C VAL A 137 10.39 -2.06 4.30
N ARG A 138 11.07 -1.91 5.45
CA ARG A 138 12.09 -0.86 5.66
C ARG A 138 13.22 -0.91 4.64
N THR A 139 13.72 -2.10 4.31
CA THR A 139 14.80 -2.27 3.32
C THR A 139 14.36 -1.79 1.94
N VAL A 140 13.16 -2.17 1.50
CA VAL A 140 12.60 -1.74 0.21
C VAL A 140 12.37 -0.23 0.20
N LEU A 141 11.73 0.32 1.23
CA LEU A 141 11.42 1.76 1.31
C LEU A 141 12.68 2.61 1.38
N SER A 142 13.71 2.21 2.14
CA SER A 142 15.00 2.90 2.18
C SER A 142 15.67 2.93 0.81
N THR A 143 15.56 1.82 0.05
CA THR A 143 16.10 1.74 -1.31
C THR A 143 15.33 2.64 -2.27
N ILE A 144 14.00 2.64 -2.19
CA ILE A 144 13.12 3.53 -2.98
C ILE A 144 13.44 4.98 -2.67
N PHE A 145 13.52 5.36 -1.40
CA PHE A 145 13.83 6.74 -1.00
C PHE A 145 15.19 7.18 -1.52
N ALA A 146 16.20 6.33 -1.39
CA ALA A 146 17.56 6.64 -1.87
C ALA A 146 17.66 6.73 -3.41
N GLY A 147 16.85 5.96 -4.15
CA GLY A 147 16.96 5.86 -5.61
C GLY A 147 15.95 6.70 -6.38
N ASN A 148 14.74 6.88 -5.84
CA ASN A 148 13.61 7.48 -6.58
C ASN A 148 13.18 8.86 -6.05
N TYR A 149 13.76 9.34 -4.94
CA TYR A 149 13.41 10.63 -4.36
C TYR A 149 14.48 11.69 -4.69
N THR A 150 14.02 12.87 -5.08
CA THR A 150 14.83 14.11 -5.06
C THR A 150 14.01 15.25 -4.47
N PRO A 151 14.67 16.28 -3.87
CA PRO A 151 13.95 17.44 -3.35
C PRO A 151 13.18 18.22 -4.44
N GLU A 152 13.66 18.17 -5.68
CA GLU A 152 13.07 18.91 -6.80
C GLU A 152 11.83 18.24 -7.38
N THR A 153 11.82 16.90 -7.42
CA THR A 153 10.75 16.13 -8.07
C THR A 153 9.82 15.43 -7.08
N GLY A 154 10.30 15.19 -5.86
CA GLY A 154 9.70 14.21 -4.96
C GLY A 154 10.01 12.79 -5.42
N LEU A 155 9.14 11.83 -5.09
CA LEU A 155 9.25 10.46 -5.57
C LEU A 155 8.80 10.37 -7.03
N VAL A 156 9.64 9.76 -7.88
CA VAL A 156 9.24 9.31 -9.23
C VAL A 156 8.77 7.85 -9.17
N ASN A 157 7.97 7.44 -10.16
CA ASN A 157 7.38 6.09 -10.17
C ASN A 157 8.43 4.99 -10.34
N ALA A 158 9.53 5.25 -11.05
CA ALA A 158 10.66 4.33 -11.11
C ALA A 158 11.97 5.01 -11.51
N THR A 159 13.07 4.39 -11.11
CA THR A 159 14.41 4.65 -11.64
C THR A 159 14.92 3.40 -12.35
N CYS A 160 15.32 3.57 -13.62
CA CYS A 160 15.88 2.49 -14.42
C CYS A 160 17.36 2.30 -14.09
N PRO A 161 17.86 1.03 -14.05
CA PRO A 161 19.30 0.79 -13.90
C PRO A 161 20.11 1.46 -15.03
N PRO A 162 21.38 1.84 -14.77
CA PRO A 162 22.25 2.47 -15.79
C PRO A 162 22.44 1.64 -17.07
N SER A 163 22.22 0.32 -16.98
CA SER A 163 22.32 -0.60 -18.13
C SER A 163 21.11 -0.54 -19.05
N ARG A 164 19.99 0.04 -18.62
CA ARG A 164 18.80 0.22 -19.43
C ARG A 164 18.80 1.62 -20.02
N THR A 165 19.07 1.72 -21.30
CA THR A 165 18.87 2.96 -22.04
C THR A 165 17.38 3.16 -22.25
N VAL A 166 16.78 3.99 -21.42
CA VAL A 166 15.38 4.41 -21.57
C VAL A 166 15.37 5.54 -22.59
N SER A 167 14.67 5.36 -23.71
CA SER A 167 14.44 6.45 -24.64
C SER A 167 13.36 7.37 -24.09
N LEU A 168 13.70 8.62 -23.81
CA LEU A 168 12.75 9.64 -23.34
C LEU A 168 11.62 9.94 -24.35
N ASP A 169 11.77 9.45 -25.56
CA ASP A 169 10.82 9.67 -26.65
C ASP A 169 9.67 8.65 -26.69
N THR A 170 9.63 7.68 -25.77
CA THR A 170 8.55 6.71 -25.73
C THR A 170 7.55 7.08 -24.64
N TYR A 171 6.25 6.91 -24.92
CA TYR A 171 5.16 7.14 -23.98
C TYR A 171 5.31 6.28 -22.70
N GLU A 172 5.92 5.13 -22.80
CA GLU A 172 6.26 4.20 -21.75
C GLU A 172 7.12 4.85 -20.64
N ASN A 173 8.05 5.72 -21.02
CA ASN A 173 8.94 6.39 -20.09
C ASN A 173 8.26 7.51 -19.30
N CYS A 174 7.24 8.14 -19.87
CA CYS A 174 6.47 9.16 -19.17
C CYS A 174 5.87 8.62 -17.86
N GLN A 175 5.41 7.37 -17.83
CA GLN A 175 4.84 6.79 -16.62
C GLN A 175 5.92 6.37 -15.61
N ALA A 176 7.06 5.85 -16.05
CA ALA A 176 8.16 5.49 -15.16
C ALA A 176 8.77 6.73 -14.47
N GLU A 177 9.00 7.80 -15.23
CA GLU A 177 9.64 9.02 -14.72
C GLU A 177 8.68 10.02 -14.08
N ALA A 178 7.38 9.81 -14.18
CA ALA A 178 6.39 10.66 -13.55
C ALA A 178 6.42 10.52 -12.02
N GLY A 179 6.13 11.61 -11.32
CA GLY A 179 5.95 11.61 -9.87
C GLY A 179 4.45 11.63 -9.53
N TRP A 180 3.83 10.48 -9.38
CA TRP A 180 2.41 10.40 -9.03
C TRP A 180 2.20 10.62 -7.53
N THR A 181 1.58 11.74 -7.17
CA THR A 181 1.37 12.13 -5.76
C THR A 181 0.62 11.07 -4.97
N GLY A 182 -0.31 10.35 -5.60
CA GLY A 182 -1.02 9.24 -4.96
C GLY A 182 -0.08 8.13 -4.48
N ILE A 183 0.92 7.79 -5.28
CA ILE A 183 1.95 6.82 -4.92
C ILE A 183 2.82 7.37 -3.77
N GLY A 184 3.21 8.64 -3.84
CA GLY A 184 3.98 9.29 -2.78
C GLY A 184 3.29 9.19 -1.41
N TYR A 185 1.98 9.43 -1.35
CA TYR A 185 1.22 9.29 -0.09
C TYR A 185 1.14 7.83 0.40
N ILE A 186 1.01 6.85 -0.49
CA ILE A 186 1.03 5.42 -0.14
C ILE A 186 2.38 5.06 0.49
N ILE A 187 3.48 5.45 -0.14
CA ILE A 187 4.83 5.18 0.37
C ILE A 187 5.07 5.90 1.70
N ALA A 188 4.62 7.15 1.85
CA ALA A 188 4.72 7.85 3.13
C ALA A 188 3.93 7.14 4.23
N ALA A 189 2.72 6.66 3.95
CA ALA A 189 1.91 5.90 4.90
C ALA A 189 2.59 4.58 5.31
N LEU A 190 3.14 3.82 4.35
CA LEU A 190 3.92 2.61 4.64
C LEU A 190 5.15 2.93 5.49
N ALA A 191 5.87 4.01 5.18
CA ALA A 191 7.04 4.45 5.94
C ALA A 191 6.66 4.78 7.40
N MET A 192 5.54 5.47 7.64
CA MET A 192 5.00 5.72 8.98
C MET A 192 4.73 4.41 9.72
N ASN A 193 4.08 3.44 9.07
CA ASN A 193 3.72 2.15 9.67
C ASN A 193 4.92 1.32 10.13
N VAL A 194 6.11 1.54 9.54
CA VAL A 194 7.34 0.83 9.91
C VAL A 194 8.37 1.71 10.62
N GLY A 195 7.95 2.89 11.10
CA GLY A 195 8.76 3.79 11.92
C GLY A 195 9.77 4.65 11.15
N MET A 196 9.64 4.79 9.81
CA MET A 196 10.45 5.67 8.96
C MET A 196 9.81 7.06 8.83
N ARG A 197 9.67 7.74 9.97
CA ARG A 197 8.89 8.98 10.06
C ARG A 197 9.53 10.13 9.30
N GLU A 198 10.84 10.29 9.35
CA GLU A 198 11.54 11.40 8.70
C GLU A 198 11.39 11.35 7.18
N GLU A 199 11.50 10.16 6.60
CA GLU A 199 11.29 9.93 5.17
C GLU A 199 9.84 10.20 4.78
N ALA A 200 8.88 9.73 5.59
CA ALA A 200 7.46 9.97 5.36
C ALA A 200 7.12 11.45 5.34
N ASP A 201 7.57 12.20 6.35
CA ASP A 201 7.35 13.64 6.45
C ASP A 201 8.01 14.41 5.30
N THR A 202 9.20 13.97 4.91
CA THR A 202 9.92 14.54 3.77
C THR A 202 9.13 14.36 2.47
N ILE A 203 8.60 13.16 2.22
CA ILE A 203 7.78 12.87 1.02
C ILE A 203 6.53 13.77 1.01
N VAL A 204 5.76 13.77 2.10
CA VAL A 204 4.51 14.55 2.19
C VAL A 204 4.77 16.04 2.02
N ARG A 205 5.81 16.56 2.69
CA ARG A 205 6.21 17.97 2.58
C ARG A 205 6.61 18.34 1.16
N THR A 206 7.40 17.51 0.49
CA THR A 206 7.85 17.77 -0.89
C THR A 206 6.68 17.78 -1.86
N ILE A 207 5.69 16.87 -1.70
CA ILE A 207 4.47 16.88 -2.50
C ILE A 207 3.76 18.23 -2.32
N HIS A 208 3.55 18.64 -1.07
CA HIS A 208 2.88 19.90 -0.76
C HIS A 208 3.63 21.13 -1.33
N GLU A 209 4.93 21.23 -1.07
CA GLU A 209 5.77 22.34 -1.52
C GLU A 209 5.82 22.44 -3.06
N ASN A 210 5.86 21.31 -3.75
CA ASN A 210 5.83 21.27 -5.21
C ASN A 210 4.46 21.73 -5.75
N GLN A 211 3.36 21.27 -5.15
CA GLN A 211 2.03 21.75 -5.53
C GLN A 211 1.89 23.26 -5.34
N MET A 212 2.38 23.80 -4.22
CA MET A 212 2.38 25.24 -3.95
C MET A 212 3.26 26.02 -4.95
N ARG A 213 4.49 25.52 -5.19
CA ARG A 213 5.47 26.18 -6.07
C ARG A 213 5.00 26.27 -7.52
N PHE A 214 4.35 25.21 -8.02
CA PHE A 214 3.89 25.14 -9.40
C PHE A 214 2.45 25.61 -9.59
N GLY A 215 1.72 25.92 -8.52
CA GLY A 215 0.31 26.28 -8.56
C GLY A 215 -0.62 25.16 -9.03
N GLN A 216 -0.20 23.91 -8.85
CA GLN A 216 -0.89 22.72 -9.37
C GLN A 216 -1.77 22.08 -8.30
N PHE A 217 -2.65 22.84 -7.68
CA PHE A 217 -3.51 22.35 -6.60
C PHE A 217 -4.52 21.29 -7.04
N TRP A 218 -4.93 21.32 -8.31
CA TRP A 218 -5.92 20.43 -8.89
C TRP A 218 -5.42 19.74 -10.14
N GLU A 219 -4.15 19.85 -10.42
CA GLU A 219 -3.52 19.36 -11.64
C GLU A 219 -2.35 18.43 -11.30
N HIS A 220 -2.21 17.39 -12.10
CA HIS A 220 -1.12 16.44 -12.02
C HIS A 220 -0.44 16.34 -13.40
N TRP A 221 0.81 15.93 -13.45
CA TRP A 221 1.60 15.74 -14.69
C TRP A 221 1.03 14.66 -15.63
N GLU A 222 -0.04 14.01 -15.24
CA GLU A 222 -0.74 12.98 -15.98
C GLU A 222 -1.99 13.56 -16.68
N CYS A 223 -2.44 12.92 -17.78
CA CYS A 223 -3.68 13.23 -18.48
C CYS A 223 -3.85 14.70 -18.86
N GLY A 224 -2.77 15.34 -19.33
CA GLY A 224 -2.82 16.73 -19.82
C GLY A 224 -2.98 17.77 -18.71
N TYR A 225 -2.45 17.51 -17.53
CA TYR A 225 -2.43 18.40 -16.37
C TYR A 225 -3.80 18.73 -15.77
N ARG A 226 -4.79 17.88 -16.00
CA ARG A 226 -6.17 18.06 -15.46
C ARG A 226 -6.62 16.87 -14.64
N TYR A 227 -5.69 16.21 -13.99
CA TYR A 227 -5.93 15.00 -13.22
C TYR A 227 -5.27 15.13 -11.86
N THR A 228 -5.92 14.67 -10.79
CA THR A 228 -5.35 14.64 -9.44
C THR A 228 -5.55 13.27 -8.81
N ARG A 229 -4.60 12.84 -7.98
CA ARG A 229 -4.64 11.59 -7.22
C ARG A 229 -4.58 11.87 -5.70
N PRO A 230 -5.53 12.64 -5.12
CA PRO A 230 -5.43 13.08 -3.73
C PRO A 230 -5.95 12.06 -2.72
N LEU A 231 -6.75 11.07 -3.13
CA LEU A 231 -7.49 10.20 -2.20
C LEU A 231 -6.57 9.42 -1.26
N SER A 232 -5.41 8.97 -1.72
CA SER A 232 -4.44 8.27 -0.88
C SER A 232 -3.81 9.13 0.21
N SER A 233 -3.93 10.47 0.15
CA SER A 233 -3.44 11.36 1.21
C SER A 233 -4.07 11.10 2.58
N TRP A 234 -5.31 10.62 2.63
CA TRP A 234 -5.98 10.24 3.87
C TRP A 234 -5.27 9.12 4.63
N THR A 235 -4.54 8.27 3.90
CA THR A 235 -3.81 7.15 4.52
C THR A 235 -2.64 7.60 5.37
N THR A 236 -2.03 8.76 5.07
CA THR A 236 -0.97 9.33 5.90
C THR A 236 -1.50 9.72 7.27
N LEU A 237 -2.72 10.23 7.34
CA LEU A 237 -3.39 10.55 8.60
C LEU A 237 -3.73 9.28 9.39
N ILE A 238 -4.35 8.29 8.73
CA ILE A 238 -4.68 7.00 9.33
C ILE A 238 -3.41 6.31 9.88
N SER A 239 -2.30 6.35 9.12
CA SER A 239 -1.03 5.79 9.56
C SER A 239 -0.40 6.58 10.70
N ALA A 240 -0.52 7.93 10.71
CA ALA A 240 -0.02 8.76 11.80
C ALA A 240 -0.76 8.48 13.11
N GLU A 241 -2.06 8.22 13.06
CA GLU A 241 -2.90 7.81 14.19
C GLU A 241 -2.63 6.36 14.61
N GLY A 242 -2.03 5.54 13.73
CA GLY A 242 -1.96 4.09 13.90
C GLY A 242 -3.34 3.48 14.04
N LEU A 243 -4.30 4.01 13.26
CA LEU A 243 -5.72 3.66 13.37
C LEU A 243 -6.02 2.31 12.70
N ALA A 244 -6.61 1.39 13.47
CA ALA A 244 -7.28 0.20 12.94
C ALA A 244 -8.66 0.05 13.56
N VAL A 245 -9.65 -0.28 12.73
CA VAL A 245 -11.07 -0.41 13.13
C VAL A 245 -11.56 -1.81 12.82
N ASP A 246 -11.90 -2.60 13.85
CA ASP A 246 -12.64 -3.85 13.73
C ASP A 246 -14.10 -3.60 14.18
N ALA A 247 -14.94 -3.23 13.22
CA ALA A 247 -16.32 -2.85 13.50
C ALA A 247 -17.18 -4.04 13.96
N ASP A 248 -16.83 -5.26 13.54
CA ASP A 248 -17.56 -6.49 13.92
C ASP A 248 -17.33 -6.81 15.41
N ARG A 249 -16.09 -6.65 15.87
CA ARG A 249 -15.72 -6.83 17.28
C ARG A 249 -15.87 -5.58 18.13
N LYS A 250 -16.24 -4.45 17.52
CA LYS A 250 -16.25 -3.14 18.16
C LYS A 250 -14.91 -2.81 18.82
N LYS A 251 -13.83 -3.03 18.09
CA LYS A 251 -12.48 -2.76 18.55
C LYS A 251 -11.85 -1.63 17.76
N LEU A 252 -11.29 -0.66 18.46
CA LEU A 252 -10.54 0.47 17.92
C LEU A 252 -9.11 0.40 18.44
N THR A 253 -8.15 0.31 17.56
CA THR A 253 -6.71 0.37 17.89
C THR A 253 -6.16 1.71 17.45
N LEU A 254 -5.42 2.39 18.33
CA LEU A 254 -4.82 3.69 18.13
C LEU A 254 -3.36 3.65 18.61
N ASN A 255 -2.41 3.61 17.67
CA ASN A 255 -0.98 3.60 17.95
C ASN A 255 -0.30 4.77 17.25
N PRO A 256 -0.43 6.00 17.80
CA PRO A 256 0.08 7.20 17.14
C PRO A 256 1.59 7.13 16.95
N THR A 257 2.06 7.65 15.81
CA THR A 257 3.49 7.72 15.50
C THR A 257 4.20 8.86 16.21
N GLU A 258 3.45 9.73 16.90
CA GLU A 258 3.96 10.88 17.67
C GLU A 258 3.29 10.97 19.04
N ASP A 259 4.03 11.49 20.02
CA ASP A 259 3.53 11.72 21.37
C ASP A 259 2.44 12.80 21.42
N GLU A 260 2.46 13.72 20.45
CA GLU A 260 1.47 14.79 20.30
C GLU A 260 0.87 14.79 18.89
N LEU A 261 -0.38 14.38 18.82
CA LEU A 261 -1.15 14.32 17.55
C LEU A 261 -2.59 14.73 17.82
N THR A 262 -3.19 15.50 16.93
CA THR A 262 -4.64 15.73 16.90
C THR A 262 -5.15 15.39 15.52
N ALA A 263 -6.15 14.51 15.45
CA ALA A 263 -6.67 13.99 14.19
C ALA A 263 -8.20 13.76 14.26
N PRO A 264 -8.91 13.76 13.11
CA PRO A 264 -10.29 13.32 13.06
C PRO A 264 -10.36 11.80 13.29
N LEU A 265 -11.35 11.34 14.01
CA LEU A 265 -11.61 9.92 14.23
C LEU A 265 -12.98 9.56 13.67
N CYS A 266 -13.00 8.66 12.70
CA CYS A 266 -14.23 8.21 12.06
C CYS A 266 -14.31 6.67 12.06
N THR A 267 -15.43 6.16 12.57
CA THR A 267 -15.83 4.74 12.46
C THR A 267 -17.22 4.67 11.85
N PRO A 268 -17.76 3.50 11.51
CA PRO A 268 -19.14 3.39 11.02
C PRO A 268 -20.20 3.93 11.98
N GLU A 269 -19.93 3.94 13.29
CA GLU A 269 -20.90 4.34 14.34
C GLU A 269 -20.51 5.64 15.07
N PHE A 270 -19.37 6.26 14.71
CA PHE A 270 -18.82 7.39 15.46
C PHE A 270 -18.08 8.37 14.55
N ILE A 271 -18.30 9.64 14.78
CA ILE A 271 -17.53 10.76 14.20
C ILE A 271 -17.04 11.65 15.35
N GLY A 272 -15.77 11.96 15.36
CA GLY A 272 -15.17 12.78 16.39
C GLY A 272 -13.74 13.18 16.07
N SER A 273 -12.98 13.43 17.12
CA SER A 273 -11.55 13.68 17.04
C SER A 273 -10.81 12.95 18.14
N VAL A 274 -9.55 12.65 17.91
CA VAL A 274 -8.63 12.11 18.90
C VAL A 274 -7.47 13.09 19.09
N LYS A 275 -7.07 13.25 20.35
CA LYS A 275 -5.87 14.00 20.72
C LYS A 275 -4.99 13.12 21.61
N PHE A 276 -3.75 12.95 21.19
CA PHE A 276 -2.69 12.34 21.99
C PHE A 276 -1.80 13.41 22.57
N SER A 277 -1.49 13.33 23.87
CA SER A 277 -0.55 14.22 24.54
C SER A 277 -0.14 13.63 25.88
N GLY A 278 1.17 13.53 26.14
CA GLY A 278 1.71 13.12 27.43
C GLY A 278 1.23 11.74 27.93
N GLY A 279 1.12 10.75 27.04
CA GLY A 279 0.64 9.40 27.38
C GLY A 279 -0.87 9.31 27.60
N ARG A 280 -1.63 10.29 27.15
CA ARG A 280 -3.09 10.36 27.24
C ARG A 280 -3.71 10.41 25.85
N CYS A 281 -4.82 9.70 25.69
CA CYS A 281 -5.67 9.69 24.51
C CYS A 281 -7.03 10.27 24.85
N ASP A 282 -7.30 11.49 24.40
CA ASP A 282 -8.58 12.18 24.57
C ASP A 282 -9.40 12.08 23.29
N ILE A 283 -10.58 11.46 23.36
CA ILE A 283 -11.53 11.35 22.27
C ILE A 283 -12.70 12.28 22.53
N ALA A 284 -12.99 13.17 21.58
CA ALA A 284 -14.12 14.08 21.63
C ALA A 284 -15.17 13.66 20.60
N THR A 285 -16.40 13.45 21.03
CA THR A 285 -17.53 13.04 20.21
C THR A 285 -18.14 14.24 19.50
N VAL A 286 -18.38 14.09 18.17
CA VAL A 286 -19.21 15.01 17.38
C VAL A 286 -20.56 14.37 17.09
N GLU A 287 -20.56 13.09 16.66
CA GLU A 287 -21.77 12.34 16.33
C GLU A 287 -21.55 10.85 16.63
N GLY A 288 -22.62 10.15 17.03
CA GLY A 288 -22.57 8.73 17.33
C GLY A 288 -22.09 8.40 18.73
N SER A 289 -21.62 7.18 18.95
CA SER A 289 -21.13 6.70 20.24
C SER A 289 -20.06 5.60 20.09
N LEU A 290 -19.11 5.59 21.04
CA LEU A 290 -18.17 4.49 21.23
C LEU A 290 -18.59 3.58 22.41
N ASP A 291 -19.86 3.58 22.79
CA ASP A 291 -20.38 2.68 23.82
C ASP A 291 -20.25 1.22 23.39
N GLY A 292 -19.65 0.41 24.25
CA GLY A 292 -19.37 -0.99 23.96
C GLY A 292 -18.16 -1.25 23.06
N TRP A 293 -17.46 -0.21 22.62
CA TRP A 293 -16.19 -0.36 21.91
C TRP A 293 -15.03 -0.58 22.88
N GLU A 294 -14.17 -1.52 22.56
CA GLU A 294 -12.83 -1.65 23.14
C GLU A 294 -11.90 -0.67 22.45
N ILE A 295 -11.15 0.13 23.24
CA ILE A 295 -10.16 1.06 22.71
C ILE A 295 -8.79 0.62 23.20
N GLU A 296 -7.95 0.18 22.28
CA GLU A 296 -6.58 -0.25 22.53
C GLU A 296 -5.62 0.87 22.11
N THR A 297 -4.84 1.37 23.08
CA THR A 297 -3.79 2.38 22.86
C THR A 297 -2.77 2.33 23.99
N ALA A 298 -1.58 2.87 23.75
CA ALA A 298 -0.58 3.03 24.78
C ALA A 298 -0.90 4.28 25.63
N GLY A 299 -1.54 4.11 26.77
CA GLY A 299 -1.82 5.23 27.68
C GLY A 299 -3.25 5.26 28.22
N GLU A 300 -3.60 6.35 28.91
CA GLU A 300 -4.92 6.51 29.50
C GLU A 300 -5.93 7.04 28.46
N VAL A 301 -7.10 6.40 28.37
CA VAL A 301 -8.16 6.77 27.42
C VAL A 301 -9.23 7.58 28.15
N TYR A 302 -9.62 8.69 27.52
CA TYR A 302 -10.74 9.52 27.95
C TYR A 302 -11.69 9.74 26.76
N VAL A 303 -12.98 9.58 26.99
CA VAL A 303 -14.03 9.89 26.01
C VAL A 303 -14.91 10.99 26.62
N ASP A 304 -15.01 12.12 25.96
CA ASP A 304 -15.73 13.33 26.44
C ASP A 304 -15.36 13.71 27.89
N GLY A 305 -14.06 13.64 28.20
CA GLY A 305 -13.49 13.96 29.49
C GLY A 305 -13.69 12.90 30.58
N LYS A 306 -14.33 11.79 30.30
CA LYS A 306 -14.50 10.67 31.24
C LYS A 306 -13.50 9.58 30.94
N LYS A 307 -12.78 9.10 31.96
CA LYS A 307 -11.86 7.98 31.84
C LYS A 307 -12.65 6.72 31.47
N LYS A 308 -12.18 6.02 30.43
CA LYS A 308 -12.76 4.78 29.94
C LYS A 308 -12.07 3.56 30.54
#